data_ea20f85b2d7e9d085aa65ad4ca37558c
#
_entry.id   ea20f85b2d7e9d085aa65ad4ca37558c
#
_cell.length_a   1.000
_cell.length_b   1.000
_cell.length_c   1.000
_cell.angle_alpha   90.00
_cell.angle_beta   90.00
_cell.angle_gamma   90.00
#
_symmetry.space_group_name_H-M   'P 1'
#
loop_
_entity.id
_entity.type
_entity.pdbx_description
1 polymer ?
#
loop_
_entity_poly.entity_id
_entity_poly.type
_entity_poly.pdbx_seq_one_letter_code
_entity_poly.pdbx_strand_id
1 'polypeptide(L)'
;MPEVFAHIAAAHLFCNGKILDSGKMKGNIMVFHSDLDNTLIYSYKHEIGLHKKCVEIYQGREISYMTDLSWELLKKIQQQTLFVPTTTRSIEQYQRIQLGNKPPEYALVCNGGILLHHGESDSNWYRESRRLVASCQADLFQVEKLLKTDENVNFEVRNIENLFVFTKSAKPKQTMERLHKHLEGSQVELFSNGVKVYAVPRKLNKGEAVKRFRHRIAREITVAAGDSRFDIPMLKEADLALARWELQKEQMGGKHVIYLGEKEIFSDEVLKYLLHRKPPKST
;
A
#
# COMPACT_ATOMS: atom_id res chain seq x y z
N MET A 1 -5.58 -30.20 -32.37
CA MET A 1 -6.58 -29.44 -31.58
C MET A 1 -5.86 -28.32 -30.83
N PRO A 2 -5.94 -27.09 -31.30
CA PRO A 2 -5.43 -25.93 -30.56
C PRO A 2 -6.56 -24.91 -30.36
N GLU A 3 -7.15 -24.87 -29.20
CA GLU A 3 -8.09 -23.82 -28.80
C GLU A 3 -8.25 -23.80 -27.27
N VAL A 4 -7.26 -23.29 -26.54
CA VAL A 4 -7.41 -22.93 -25.11
C VAL A 4 -6.51 -21.72 -24.76
N PHE A 5 -6.33 -20.75 -25.64
CA PHE A 5 -5.69 -19.47 -25.30
C PHE A 5 -6.43 -18.29 -25.91
N ALA A 6 -7.64 -18.05 -25.47
CA ALA A 6 -8.35 -16.83 -25.84
C ALA A 6 -9.37 -16.46 -24.76
N HIS A 7 -8.93 -16.02 -23.59
CA HIS A 7 -9.71 -15.18 -22.69
C HIS A 7 -8.77 -14.39 -21.77
N ILE A 8 -7.91 -13.56 -22.37
CA ILE A 8 -7.39 -12.39 -21.67
C ILE A 8 -8.40 -11.29 -21.97
N ALA A 9 -9.30 -11.06 -21.01
CA ALA A 9 -10.28 -10.01 -21.08
C ALA A 9 -9.59 -8.66 -21.31
N ALA A 10 -9.95 -7.98 -22.39
CA ALA A 10 -9.52 -6.64 -22.72
C ALA A 10 -9.91 -5.69 -21.58
N ALA A 11 -8.94 -5.21 -20.83
CA ALA A 11 -9.13 -4.14 -19.87
C ALA A 11 -9.44 -2.86 -20.66
N HIS A 12 -10.68 -2.40 -20.60
CA HIS A 12 -11.10 -1.15 -21.21
C HIS A 12 -10.68 0.01 -20.30
N LEU A 13 -9.59 0.66 -20.63
CA LEU A 13 -9.16 1.91 -20.01
C LEU A 13 -9.88 3.08 -20.71
N PHE A 14 -10.69 3.81 -19.96
CA PHE A 14 -11.31 5.05 -20.43
C PHE A 14 -10.37 6.24 -20.19
N CYS A 15 -9.94 6.87 -21.25
CA CYS A 15 -9.30 8.18 -21.19
C CYS A 15 -10.06 9.15 -22.11
N ASN A 16 -10.54 10.27 -21.58
CA ASN A 16 -11.29 11.31 -22.31
C ASN A 16 -12.55 10.82 -23.07
N GLY A 17 -13.36 9.95 -22.45
CA GLY A 17 -14.65 9.53 -23.01
C GLY A 17 -14.58 8.66 -24.26
N LYS A 18 -13.41 8.15 -24.64
CA LYS A 18 -13.23 7.19 -25.74
C LYS A 18 -12.83 5.81 -25.21
N ILE A 19 -13.44 4.77 -25.76
CA ILE A 19 -13.03 3.38 -25.55
C ILE A 19 -11.67 3.24 -26.22
N LEU A 20 -10.61 2.99 -25.43
CA LEU A 20 -9.29 2.71 -25.98
C LEU A 20 -9.21 1.22 -26.29
N ASP A 21 -9.22 0.89 -27.58
CA ASP A 21 -8.95 -0.45 -28.07
C ASP A 21 -7.51 -0.87 -27.70
N SER A 22 -7.37 -2.00 -27.02
CA SER A 22 -6.11 -2.54 -26.49
C SER A 22 -4.99 -2.73 -27.55
N GLY A 23 -5.32 -2.55 -28.81
CA GLY A 23 -4.38 -2.64 -29.94
C GLY A 23 -3.63 -1.36 -30.30
N LYS A 24 -3.93 -0.19 -29.71
CA LYS A 24 -3.41 1.12 -30.18
C LYS A 24 -2.72 2.01 -29.14
N MET A 25 -2.45 1.53 -27.91
CA MET A 25 -1.71 2.36 -26.94
C MET A 25 -0.20 2.31 -27.22
N LYS A 26 0.29 3.28 -27.99
CA LYS A 26 1.73 3.57 -28.22
C LYS A 26 2.34 4.43 -27.11
N GLY A 27 2.02 4.20 -25.82
CA GLY A 27 2.57 5.00 -24.72
C GLY A 27 2.65 4.18 -23.42
N ASN A 28 3.57 4.56 -22.54
CA ASN A 28 3.65 3.98 -21.21
C ASN A 28 2.45 4.44 -20.37
N ILE A 29 1.79 3.50 -19.70
CA ILE A 29 0.75 3.80 -18.71
C ILE A 29 1.45 4.27 -17.44
N MET A 30 1.03 5.38 -16.87
CA MET A 30 1.49 5.78 -15.54
C MET A 30 0.66 5.06 -14.48
N VAL A 31 1.34 4.30 -13.63
CA VAL A 31 0.76 3.64 -12.46
C VAL A 31 1.18 4.40 -11.21
N PHE A 32 0.21 4.83 -10.41
CA PHE A 32 0.44 5.51 -9.15
C PHE A 32 0.12 4.58 -7.98
N HIS A 33 1.15 4.03 -7.35
CA HIS A 33 1.07 3.29 -6.09
C HIS A 33 1.12 4.27 -4.92
N SER A 34 0.17 4.20 -4.02
CA SER A 34 0.21 5.02 -2.82
C SER A 34 -0.12 4.22 -1.57
N ASP A 35 0.67 4.41 -0.53
CA ASP A 35 0.18 4.10 0.80
C ASP A 35 -1.05 4.93 1.14
N LEU A 36 -1.79 4.52 2.17
CA LEU A 36 -3.01 5.18 2.59
C LEU A 36 -2.83 5.96 3.89
N ASP A 37 -2.51 5.27 4.97
CA ASP A 37 -2.47 5.85 6.32
C ASP A 37 -1.32 6.85 6.45
N ASN A 38 -1.61 8.11 6.80
CA ASN A 38 -0.69 9.25 6.86
C ASN A 38 -0.05 9.66 5.52
N THR A 39 -0.46 9.01 4.42
CA THR A 39 -0.05 9.35 3.06
C THR A 39 -1.18 10.04 2.30
N LEU A 40 -2.33 9.38 2.13
CA LEU A 40 -3.52 9.97 1.50
C LEU A 40 -4.66 10.22 2.48
N ILE A 41 -4.77 9.41 3.52
CA ILE A 41 -5.81 9.50 4.54
C ILE A 41 -5.20 9.67 5.93
N TYR A 42 -5.91 10.36 6.79
CA TYR A 42 -5.46 10.70 8.13
C TYR A 42 -6.51 10.31 9.17
N SER A 43 -6.07 9.72 10.29
CA SER A 43 -6.99 9.43 11.38
C SER A 43 -7.54 10.70 11.99
N TYR A 44 -8.71 10.62 12.64
CA TYR A 44 -9.33 11.76 13.35
C TYR A 44 -8.42 12.44 14.39
N LYS A 45 -7.30 11.81 14.76
CA LYS A 45 -6.31 12.34 15.70
C LYS A 45 -5.29 13.28 15.07
N HIS A 46 -5.24 13.33 13.73
CA HIS A 46 -4.30 14.19 13.01
C HIS A 46 -4.96 15.49 12.61
N GLU A 47 -4.27 16.58 12.88
CA GLU A 47 -4.69 17.91 12.45
C GLU A 47 -4.34 18.09 10.96
N ILE A 48 -5.38 18.08 10.12
CA ILE A 48 -5.28 18.34 8.68
C ILE A 48 -6.12 19.53 8.23
N GLY A 49 -6.49 20.41 9.19
CA GLY A 49 -7.33 21.57 8.96
C GLY A 49 -8.82 21.28 9.05
N LEU A 50 -9.63 22.34 8.87
CA LEU A 50 -11.09 22.28 8.97
C LEU A 50 -11.75 21.74 7.70
N HIS A 51 -11.14 22.00 6.54
CA HIS A 51 -11.64 21.58 5.22
C HIS A 51 -11.23 20.14 4.93
N LYS A 52 -12.00 19.21 5.45
CA LYS A 52 -11.74 17.77 5.36
C LYS A 52 -13.02 16.96 5.17
N LYS A 53 -12.90 15.88 4.43
CA LYS A 53 -13.95 14.93 4.12
C LYS A 53 -13.71 13.62 4.86
N CYS A 54 -14.73 13.09 5.54
CA CYS A 54 -14.70 11.73 6.09
C CYS A 54 -14.65 10.72 4.93
N VAL A 55 -13.70 9.81 4.98
CA VAL A 55 -13.48 8.75 3.98
C VAL A 55 -13.58 7.35 4.57
N GLU A 56 -13.69 7.22 5.89
CA GLU A 56 -13.85 5.92 6.55
C GLU A 56 -14.74 6.06 7.79
N ILE A 57 -15.78 5.22 7.83
CA ILE A 57 -16.66 5.06 9.00
C ILE A 57 -16.48 3.64 9.53
N TYR A 58 -16.30 3.50 10.84
CA TYR A 58 -16.23 2.23 11.52
C TYR A 58 -17.08 2.22 12.78
N GLN A 59 -18.02 1.28 12.89
CA GLN A 59 -18.96 1.18 14.00
C GLN A 59 -19.70 2.50 14.29
N GLY A 60 -20.17 3.17 13.21
CA GLY A 60 -20.88 4.44 13.30
C GLY A 60 -20.02 5.66 13.63
N ARG A 61 -18.70 5.52 13.69
CA ARG A 61 -17.77 6.62 13.97
C ARG A 61 -16.93 6.96 12.76
N GLU A 62 -16.78 8.23 12.48
CA GLU A 62 -15.84 8.74 11.49
C GLU A 62 -14.41 8.61 12.03
N ILE A 63 -13.57 7.85 11.34
CA ILE A 63 -12.23 7.49 11.84
C ILE A 63 -11.08 7.93 10.95
N SER A 64 -11.32 8.16 9.65
CA SER A 64 -10.29 8.65 8.73
C SER A 64 -10.83 9.70 7.78
N TYR A 65 -9.96 10.66 7.43
CA TYR A 65 -10.28 11.81 6.62
C TYR A 65 -9.24 12.06 5.54
N MET A 66 -9.65 12.72 4.47
CA MET A 66 -8.79 13.42 3.51
C MET A 66 -9.05 14.92 3.60
N THR A 67 -8.08 15.77 3.23
CA THR A 67 -8.39 17.18 2.96
C THR A 67 -9.34 17.27 1.77
N ASP A 68 -10.19 18.29 1.72
CA ASP A 68 -11.07 18.54 0.55
C ASP A 68 -10.22 18.70 -0.72
N LEU A 69 -9.05 19.32 -0.60
CA LEU A 69 -8.10 19.47 -1.71
C LEU A 69 -7.59 18.13 -2.22
N SER A 70 -7.07 17.27 -1.32
CA SER A 70 -6.61 15.92 -1.70
C SER A 70 -7.71 15.08 -2.35
N TRP A 71 -8.95 15.19 -1.85
CA TRP A 71 -10.09 14.51 -2.43
C TRP A 71 -10.33 14.92 -3.89
N GLU A 72 -10.36 16.23 -4.17
CA GLU A 72 -10.58 16.73 -5.53
C GLU A 72 -9.40 16.43 -6.47
N LEU A 73 -8.16 16.51 -5.97
CA LEU A 73 -6.98 16.18 -6.74
C LEU A 73 -6.91 14.70 -7.08
N LEU A 74 -7.24 13.81 -6.12
CA LEU A 74 -7.24 12.37 -6.34
C LEU A 74 -8.23 11.97 -7.44
N LYS A 75 -9.42 12.57 -7.48
CA LYS A 75 -10.40 12.35 -8.54
C LYS A 75 -9.85 12.68 -9.93
N LYS A 76 -9.06 13.76 -10.05
CA LYS A 76 -8.41 14.14 -11.33
C LYS A 76 -7.31 13.15 -11.70
N ILE A 77 -6.51 12.71 -10.72
CA ILE A 77 -5.45 11.72 -10.92
C ILE A 77 -6.01 10.38 -11.40
N GLN A 78 -7.11 9.90 -10.80
CA GLN A 78 -7.78 8.66 -11.22
C GLN A 78 -8.30 8.69 -12.66
N GLN A 79 -8.46 9.86 -13.27
CA GLN A 79 -8.83 10.00 -14.70
C GLN A 79 -7.62 9.89 -15.64
N GLN A 80 -6.41 10.09 -15.15
CA GLN A 80 -5.19 10.21 -15.95
C GLN A 80 -4.18 9.09 -15.70
N THR A 81 -4.34 8.36 -14.61
CA THR A 81 -3.40 7.34 -14.15
C THR A 81 -4.12 6.11 -13.65
N LEU A 82 -3.46 4.97 -13.69
CA LEU A 82 -3.91 3.80 -12.96
C LEU A 82 -3.51 3.96 -11.49
N PHE A 83 -4.46 4.39 -10.65
CA PHE A 83 -4.24 4.54 -9.23
C PHE A 83 -4.39 3.20 -8.50
N VAL A 84 -3.35 2.78 -7.78
CA VAL A 84 -3.28 1.51 -7.05
C VAL A 84 -2.94 1.76 -5.57
N PRO A 85 -3.92 1.83 -4.68
CA PRO A 85 -3.67 1.83 -3.24
C PRO A 85 -2.81 0.63 -2.84
N THR A 86 -1.75 0.86 -2.05
CA THR A 86 -0.79 -0.17 -1.64
C THR A 86 -0.57 -0.05 -0.14
N THR A 87 -1.28 -0.87 0.65
CA THR A 87 -1.45 -0.67 2.09
C THR A 87 -1.20 -1.93 2.92
N THR A 88 -0.82 -1.74 4.19
CA THR A 88 -0.77 -2.81 5.20
C THR A 88 -2.15 -3.24 5.70
N ARG A 89 -3.21 -2.50 5.39
CA ARG A 89 -4.58 -2.80 5.82
C ARG A 89 -5.05 -4.15 5.31
N SER A 90 -5.88 -4.85 6.10
CA SER A 90 -6.62 -6.04 5.65
C SER A 90 -7.66 -5.67 4.59
N ILE A 91 -8.22 -6.68 3.93
CA ILE A 91 -9.31 -6.50 2.95
C ILE A 91 -10.46 -5.71 3.57
N GLU A 92 -10.98 -6.15 4.72
CA GLU A 92 -12.07 -5.48 5.43
C GLU A 92 -11.76 -4.03 5.79
N GLN A 93 -10.52 -3.76 6.23
CA GLN A 93 -10.10 -2.41 6.59
C GLN A 93 -10.01 -1.50 5.37
N TYR A 94 -9.57 -2.03 4.24
CA TYR A 94 -9.48 -1.30 2.98
C TYR A 94 -10.87 -1.01 2.39
N GLN A 95 -11.75 -2.01 2.37
CA GLN A 95 -13.10 -1.89 1.79
C GLN A 95 -14.01 -0.86 2.48
N ARG A 96 -13.65 -0.43 3.70
CA ARG A 96 -14.37 0.66 4.39
C ARG A 96 -13.99 2.04 3.87
N ILE A 97 -12.89 2.16 3.11
CA ILE A 97 -12.36 3.46 2.69
C ILE A 97 -12.97 3.88 1.37
N GLN A 98 -13.49 5.10 1.33
CA GLN A 98 -13.92 5.74 0.10
C GLN A 98 -12.78 6.56 -0.49
N LEU A 99 -12.32 6.23 -1.70
CA LEU A 99 -11.22 6.89 -2.40
C LEU A 99 -11.72 7.47 -3.74
N GLY A 100 -12.14 8.73 -3.71
CA GLY A 100 -12.69 9.40 -4.89
C GLY A 100 -14.14 8.96 -5.21
N ASN A 101 -14.57 9.21 -6.44
CA ASN A 101 -15.94 8.93 -6.88
C ASN A 101 -16.17 7.47 -7.29
N LYS A 102 -15.09 6.76 -7.61
CA LYS A 102 -15.14 5.35 -8.01
C LYS A 102 -14.06 4.58 -7.24
N PRO A 103 -14.34 3.36 -6.81
CA PRO A 103 -13.31 2.51 -6.25
C PRO A 103 -12.15 2.33 -7.23
N PRO A 104 -10.90 2.28 -6.77
CA PRO A 104 -9.76 1.91 -7.60
C PRO A 104 -9.97 0.54 -8.25
N GLU A 105 -9.57 0.40 -9.51
CA GLU A 105 -9.65 -0.88 -10.25
C GLU A 105 -8.82 -1.96 -9.57
N TYR A 106 -7.61 -1.60 -9.12
CA TYR A 106 -6.72 -2.47 -8.39
C TYR A 106 -6.38 -1.90 -7.02
N ALA A 107 -6.14 -2.77 -6.06
CA ALA A 107 -5.54 -2.42 -4.78
C ALA A 107 -4.63 -3.54 -4.27
N LEU A 108 -3.49 -3.18 -3.70
CA LEU A 108 -2.56 -4.08 -3.03
C LEU A 108 -2.76 -3.94 -1.52
N VAL A 109 -3.42 -4.91 -0.91
CA VAL A 109 -3.73 -4.92 0.53
C VAL A 109 -2.91 -5.98 1.27
N CYS A 110 -3.00 -6.03 2.59
CA CYS A 110 -2.22 -6.96 3.42
C CYS A 110 -0.72 -6.87 3.14
N ASN A 111 -0.17 -5.63 3.11
CA ASN A 111 1.23 -5.35 2.79
C ASN A 111 1.64 -5.83 1.38
N GLY A 112 0.70 -5.84 0.43
CA GLY A 112 0.89 -6.33 -0.93
C GLY A 112 0.69 -7.84 -1.09
N GLY A 113 0.32 -8.54 -0.03
CA GLY A 113 0.08 -9.99 -0.08
C GLY A 113 -1.19 -10.39 -0.81
N ILE A 114 -2.15 -9.48 -0.95
CA ILE A 114 -3.39 -9.69 -1.69
C ILE A 114 -3.54 -8.56 -2.72
N LEU A 115 -3.82 -8.95 -3.96
CA LEU A 115 -4.25 -8.06 -5.01
C LEU A 115 -5.78 -8.12 -5.09
N LEU A 116 -6.42 -6.97 -4.98
CA LEU A 116 -7.83 -6.81 -5.32
C LEU A 116 -7.96 -6.29 -6.74
N HIS A 117 -8.87 -6.87 -7.52
CA HIS A 117 -9.28 -6.40 -8.84
C HIS A 117 -10.80 -6.17 -8.81
N HIS A 118 -11.23 -4.93 -9.01
CA HIS A 118 -12.62 -4.52 -8.81
C HIS A 118 -13.22 -4.92 -7.46
N GLY A 119 -12.39 -4.89 -6.40
CA GLY A 119 -12.78 -5.26 -5.04
C GLY A 119 -12.71 -6.75 -4.71
N GLU A 120 -12.50 -7.63 -5.71
CA GLU A 120 -12.39 -9.07 -5.56
C GLU A 120 -10.94 -9.53 -5.45
N SER A 121 -10.69 -10.52 -4.57
CA SER A 121 -9.34 -11.06 -4.36
C SER A 121 -8.87 -11.94 -5.52
N ASP A 122 -7.69 -11.63 -6.05
CA ASP A 122 -7.02 -12.47 -7.06
C ASP A 122 -6.40 -13.72 -6.39
N SER A 123 -7.02 -14.88 -6.64
CA SER A 123 -6.60 -16.14 -6.04
C SER A 123 -5.21 -16.61 -6.47
N ASN A 124 -4.76 -16.26 -7.69
CA ASN A 124 -3.42 -16.59 -8.18
C ASN A 124 -2.38 -15.76 -7.43
N TRP A 125 -2.63 -14.46 -7.29
CA TRP A 125 -1.77 -13.56 -6.53
C TRP A 125 -1.64 -14.03 -5.06
N TYR A 126 -2.76 -14.34 -4.42
CA TYR A 126 -2.74 -14.83 -3.04
C TYR A 126 -1.96 -16.14 -2.92
N ARG A 127 -2.16 -17.10 -3.83
CA ARG A 127 -1.40 -18.36 -3.84
C ARG A 127 0.11 -18.14 -3.97
N GLU A 128 0.54 -17.21 -4.82
CA GLU A 128 1.95 -16.83 -4.94
C GLU A 128 2.45 -16.19 -3.65
N SER A 129 1.69 -15.29 -3.04
CA SER A 129 2.04 -14.68 -1.75
C SER A 129 2.19 -15.73 -0.64
N ARG A 130 1.31 -16.73 -0.60
CA ARG A 130 1.42 -17.86 0.33
C ARG A 130 2.71 -18.66 0.12
N ARG A 131 3.15 -18.84 -1.14
CA ARG A 131 4.44 -19.48 -1.45
C ARG A 131 5.63 -18.64 -0.98
N LEU A 132 5.59 -17.33 -1.17
CA LEU A 132 6.64 -16.41 -0.71
C LEU A 132 6.88 -16.48 0.80
N VAL A 133 5.83 -16.70 1.58
CA VAL A 133 5.88 -16.74 3.06
C VAL A 133 5.89 -18.16 3.64
N ALA A 134 5.93 -19.19 2.82
CA ALA A 134 5.79 -20.58 3.27
C ALA A 134 6.87 -20.97 4.29
N SER A 135 8.12 -20.56 4.07
CA SER A 135 9.24 -20.84 4.98
C SER A 135 9.16 -20.12 6.33
N CYS A 136 8.31 -19.10 6.45
CA CYS A 136 8.15 -18.31 7.67
C CYS A 136 6.95 -18.75 8.54
N GLN A 137 6.17 -19.76 8.11
CA GLN A 137 4.93 -20.12 8.81
C GLN A 137 5.16 -20.61 10.25
N ALA A 138 6.23 -21.38 10.48
CA ALA A 138 6.61 -21.83 11.83
C ALA A 138 6.95 -20.64 12.74
N ASP A 139 7.71 -19.68 12.22
CA ASP A 139 8.12 -18.48 12.97
C ASP A 139 6.89 -17.61 13.28
N LEU A 140 5.99 -17.41 12.32
CA LEU A 140 4.74 -16.65 12.53
C LEU A 140 3.86 -17.32 13.59
N PHE A 141 3.76 -18.64 13.60
CA PHE A 141 3.03 -19.38 14.62
C PHE A 141 3.67 -19.22 16.01
N GLN A 142 5.01 -19.24 16.08
CA GLN A 142 5.73 -18.98 17.34
C GLN A 142 5.48 -17.56 17.82
N VAL A 143 5.57 -16.56 16.94
CA VAL A 143 5.25 -15.16 17.27
C VAL A 143 3.83 -15.04 17.83
N GLU A 144 2.86 -15.66 17.19
CA GLU A 144 1.46 -15.64 17.65
C GLU A 144 1.32 -16.18 19.06
N LYS A 145 1.99 -17.31 19.38
CA LYS A 145 2.00 -17.88 20.73
C LYS A 145 2.64 -16.94 21.76
N LEU A 146 3.80 -16.34 21.42
CA LEU A 146 4.51 -15.43 22.31
C LEU A 146 3.69 -14.17 22.59
N LEU A 147 3.02 -13.62 21.57
CA LEU A 147 2.17 -12.44 21.74
C LEU A 147 0.92 -12.72 22.57
N LYS A 148 0.32 -13.92 22.46
CA LYS A 148 -0.85 -14.33 23.28
C LYS A 148 -0.51 -14.44 24.76
N THR A 149 0.76 -14.61 25.11
CA THR A 149 1.25 -14.69 26.49
C THR A 149 2.01 -13.45 26.95
N ASP A 150 2.05 -12.39 26.16
CA ASP A 150 2.70 -11.13 26.53
C ASP A 150 1.71 -10.22 27.26
N GLU A 151 1.99 -9.94 28.54
CA GLU A 151 1.16 -9.07 29.40
C GLU A 151 1.01 -7.64 28.88
N ASN A 152 1.94 -7.18 28.06
CA ASN A 152 1.90 -5.86 27.45
C ASN A 152 0.93 -5.80 26.23
N VAL A 153 0.50 -6.94 25.71
CA VAL A 153 -0.45 -6.99 24.59
C VAL A 153 -1.85 -6.72 25.11
N ASN A 154 -2.46 -5.66 24.59
CA ASN A 154 -3.78 -5.17 25.01
C ASN A 154 -4.80 -5.16 23.85
N PHE A 155 -4.53 -5.94 22.84
CA PHE A 155 -5.38 -6.09 21.66
C PHE A 155 -5.29 -7.53 21.15
N GLU A 156 -6.30 -7.96 20.42
CA GLU A 156 -6.34 -9.26 19.75
C GLU A 156 -5.07 -9.49 18.91
N VAL A 157 -4.48 -10.67 19.05
CA VAL A 157 -3.38 -11.13 18.18
C VAL A 157 -4.00 -11.68 16.89
N ARG A 158 -3.75 -11.03 15.78
CA ARG A 158 -4.33 -11.36 14.48
C ARG A 158 -3.28 -11.94 13.55
N ASN A 159 -3.56 -13.13 13.05
CA ASN A 159 -2.86 -13.67 11.89
C ASN A 159 -3.62 -13.22 10.63
N ILE A 160 -3.06 -12.25 9.92
CA ILE A 160 -3.70 -11.63 8.76
C ILE A 160 -3.49 -12.54 7.54
N GLU A 161 -4.56 -13.21 7.10
CA GLU A 161 -4.59 -14.05 5.91
C GLU A 161 -3.46 -15.11 5.85
N ASN A 162 -2.96 -15.54 7.00
CA ASN A 162 -1.76 -16.39 7.11
C ASN A 162 -0.52 -15.81 6.39
N LEU A 163 -0.43 -14.50 6.32
CA LEU A 163 0.66 -13.76 5.66
C LEU A 163 1.58 -13.09 6.69
N PHE A 164 1.02 -12.51 7.73
CA PHE A 164 1.77 -11.85 8.79
C PHE A 164 0.94 -11.74 10.08
N VAL A 165 1.60 -11.46 11.20
CA VAL A 165 0.95 -11.30 12.50
C VAL A 165 0.95 -9.85 12.92
N PHE A 166 -0.16 -9.40 13.49
CA PHE A 166 -0.40 -8.04 13.97
C PHE A 166 -1.06 -8.05 15.35
N THR A 167 -0.66 -7.10 16.20
CA THR A 167 -1.35 -6.78 17.46
C THR A 167 -1.09 -5.34 17.89
N LYS A 168 -1.59 -4.94 19.07
CA LYS A 168 -1.22 -3.69 19.75
C LYS A 168 -0.67 -4.03 21.14
N SER A 169 0.34 -3.30 21.55
CA SER A 169 0.99 -3.42 22.86
C SER A 169 1.02 -2.07 23.55
N ALA A 170 0.83 -2.07 24.85
CA ALA A 170 1.04 -0.90 25.70
C ALA A 170 2.53 -0.51 25.78
N LYS A 171 3.44 -1.51 25.62
CA LYS A 171 4.89 -1.33 25.64
C LYS A 171 5.54 -1.99 24.40
N PRO A 172 5.37 -1.42 23.19
CA PRO A 172 5.82 -2.07 21.94
C PRO A 172 7.30 -2.43 21.92
N LYS A 173 8.17 -1.60 22.52
CA LYS A 173 9.61 -1.89 22.59
C LYS A 173 9.90 -3.17 23.35
N GLN A 174 9.30 -3.36 24.54
CA GLN A 174 9.48 -4.56 25.35
C GLN A 174 8.93 -5.82 24.66
N THR A 175 7.74 -5.69 24.05
CA THR A 175 7.17 -6.76 23.23
C THR A 175 8.10 -7.15 22.08
N MET A 176 8.67 -6.19 21.38
CA MET A 176 9.60 -6.45 20.27
C MET A 176 10.92 -7.10 20.77
N GLU A 177 11.48 -6.62 21.87
CA GLU A 177 12.69 -7.21 22.47
C GLU A 177 12.46 -8.68 22.86
N ARG A 178 11.29 -8.99 23.42
CA ARG A 178 10.89 -10.37 23.71
C ARG A 178 10.82 -11.23 22.45
N LEU A 179 10.21 -10.73 21.39
CA LEU A 179 10.12 -11.45 20.11
C LEU A 179 11.48 -11.64 19.45
N HIS A 180 12.34 -10.62 19.46
CA HIS A 180 13.67 -10.70 18.85
C HIS A 180 14.51 -11.84 19.40
N LYS A 181 14.43 -12.10 20.71
CA LYS A 181 15.14 -13.22 21.36
C LYS A 181 14.78 -14.60 20.80
N HIS A 182 13.60 -14.73 20.20
CA HIS A 182 13.07 -15.99 19.69
C HIS A 182 13.10 -16.10 18.15
N LEU A 183 13.48 -15.01 17.47
CA LEU A 183 13.48 -14.92 16.00
C LEU A 183 14.89 -14.76 15.42
N GLU A 184 15.93 -15.11 16.19
CA GLU A 184 17.31 -15.05 15.70
C GLU A 184 17.46 -15.99 14.49
N GLY A 185 18.00 -15.46 13.38
CA GLY A 185 18.11 -16.20 12.11
C GLY A 185 16.82 -16.30 11.29
N SER A 186 15.67 -15.83 11.81
CA SER A 186 14.39 -15.86 11.10
C SER A 186 14.36 -14.91 9.91
N GLN A 187 13.53 -15.25 8.91
CA GLN A 187 13.17 -14.38 7.79
C GLN A 187 11.95 -13.50 8.07
N VAL A 188 11.51 -13.43 9.33
CA VAL A 188 10.45 -12.53 9.81
C VAL A 188 11.07 -11.27 10.37
N GLU A 189 10.59 -10.12 9.94
CA GLU A 189 10.95 -8.81 10.48
C GLU A 189 9.89 -8.31 11.45
N LEU A 190 10.34 -7.62 12.49
CA LEU A 190 9.48 -6.98 13.47
C LEU A 190 9.44 -5.49 13.23
N PHE A 191 8.23 -4.93 13.23
CA PHE A 191 8.00 -3.50 13.09
C PHE A 191 7.10 -3.00 14.21
N SER A 192 7.30 -1.76 14.64
CA SER A 192 6.36 -1.05 15.50
C SER A 192 6.03 0.33 14.92
N ASN A 193 4.76 0.72 15.04
CA ASN A 193 4.29 2.06 14.72
C ASN A 193 3.27 2.49 15.80
N GLY A 194 3.68 3.43 16.65
CA GLY A 194 2.95 3.74 17.86
C GLY A 194 2.76 2.49 18.73
N VAL A 195 1.54 2.16 19.07
CA VAL A 195 1.19 0.95 19.85
C VAL A 195 1.11 -0.33 19.01
N LYS A 196 1.18 -0.22 17.69
CA LYS A 196 1.03 -1.35 16.78
C LYS A 196 2.36 -2.14 16.70
N VAL A 197 2.26 -3.47 16.73
CA VAL A 197 3.38 -4.42 16.56
C VAL A 197 3.03 -5.37 15.42
N TYR A 198 3.98 -5.54 14.51
CA TYR A 198 3.87 -6.39 13.32
C TYR A 198 5.04 -7.36 13.26
N ALA A 199 4.76 -8.60 12.89
CA ALA A 199 5.76 -9.59 12.51
C ALA A 199 5.48 -10.01 11.06
N VAL A 200 6.37 -9.61 10.15
CA VAL A 200 6.14 -9.67 8.69
C VAL A 200 7.29 -10.43 8.03
N PRO A 201 7.02 -11.47 7.22
CA PRO A 201 8.06 -12.09 6.39
C PRO A 201 8.75 -11.08 5.49
N ARG A 202 10.08 -11.09 5.43
CA ARG A 202 10.88 -10.12 4.64
C ARG A 202 10.48 -10.04 3.18
N LYS A 203 10.09 -11.17 2.60
CA LYS A 203 9.62 -11.25 1.21
C LYS A 203 8.20 -10.72 1.00
N LEU A 204 7.44 -10.47 2.06
CA LEU A 204 6.12 -9.89 2.01
C LEU A 204 6.22 -8.39 2.26
N ASN A 205 6.50 -7.61 1.26
CA ASN A 205 6.62 -6.16 1.37
C ASN A 205 6.03 -5.47 0.14
N LYS A 206 5.72 -4.19 0.29
CA LYS A 206 5.09 -3.38 -0.76
C LYS A 206 5.94 -3.27 -2.03
N GLY A 207 7.27 -3.32 -1.93
CA GLY A 207 8.17 -3.30 -3.09
C GLY A 207 8.06 -4.57 -3.93
N GLU A 208 8.10 -5.73 -3.29
CA GLU A 208 7.88 -7.01 -4.00
C GLU A 208 6.50 -7.04 -4.68
N ALA A 209 5.48 -6.49 -4.01
CA ALA A 209 4.15 -6.38 -4.60
C ALA A 209 4.12 -5.47 -5.84
N VAL A 210 4.76 -4.29 -5.78
CA VAL A 210 4.89 -3.38 -6.93
C VAL A 210 5.63 -4.05 -8.08
N LYS A 211 6.73 -4.73 -7.79
CA LYS A 211 7.50 -5.48 -8.79
C LYS A 211 6.67 -6.57 -9.48
N ARG A 212 5.90 -7.35 -8.72
CA ARG A 212 4.98 -8.36 -9.26
C ARG A 212 3.86 -7.70 -10.08
N PHE A 213 3.33 -6.57 -9.62
CA PHE A 213 2.28 -5.84 -10.33
C PHE A 213 2.79 -5.28 -11.66
N ARG A 214 4.02 -4.75 -11.70
CA ARG A 214 4.69 -4.28 -12.94
C ARG A 214 4.79 -5.38 -14.00
N HIS A 215 5.04 -6.64 -13.61
CA HIS A 215 5.01 -7.77 -14.55
C HIS A 215 3.62 -8.06 -15.11
N ARG A 216 2.57 -7.70 -14.38
CA ARG A 216 1.18 -7.88 -14.82
C ARG A 216 0.74 -6.78 -15.79
N ILE A 217 1.15 -5.54 -15.54
CA ILE A 217 0.84 -4.37 -16.36
C ILE A 217 2.09 -4.03 -17.19
N ALA A 218 2.14 -4.54 -18.42
CA ALA A 218 3.29 -4.29 -19.29
C ALA A 218 3.40 -2.80 -19.68
N ARG A 219 4.64 -2.26 -19.74
CA ARG A 219 4.96 -0.89 -20.18
C ARG A 219 4.39 0.21 -19.27
N GLU A 220 4.74 0.21 -18.02
CA GLU A 220 4.34 1.23 -17.08
C GLU A 220 5.49 2.16 -16.68
N ILE A 221 5.12 3.39 -16.28
CA ILE A 221 5.93 4.28 -15.46
C ILE A 221 5.34 4.20 -14.06
N THR A 222 6.13 3.72 -13.12
CA THR A 222 5.71 3.57 -11.73
C THR A 222 6.03 4.82 -10.93
N VAL A 223 5.02 5.43 -10.35
CA VAL A 223 5.16 6.45 -9.31
C VAL A 223 4.68 5.88 -7.99
N ALA A 224 5.41 6.11 -6.91
CA ALA A 224 5.02 5.63 -5.58
C ALA A 224 5.03 6.77 -4.56
N ALA A 225 4.07 6.75 -3.62
CA ALA A 225 4.03 7.66 -2.48
C ALA A 225 3.90 6.89 -1.15
N GLY A 226 4.65 7.32 -0.13
CA GLY A 226 4.62 6.68 1.19
C GLY A 226 5.28 7.52 2.27
N ASP A 227 4.87 7.29 3.54
CA ASP A 227 5.26 8.09 4.70
C ASP A 227 6.17 7.35 5.69
N SER A 228 6.32 6.03 5.57
CA SER A 228 6.88 5.18 6.61
C SER A 228 7.94 4.20 6.10
N ARG A 229 8.64 3.54 7.04
CA ARG A 229 9.59 2.47 6.71
C ARG A 229 8.96 1.31 5.96
N PHE A 230 7.67 1.04 6.15
CA PHE A 230 6.94 0.02 5.38
C PHE A 230 6.89 0.34 3.88
N ASP A 231 7.01 1.62 3.52
CA ASP A 231 6.91 2.10 2.15
C ASP A 231 8.24 2.13 1.41
N ILE A 232 9.37 2.12 2.15
CA ILE A 232 10.71 2.19 1.56
C ILE A 232 10.92 1.15 0.46
N PRO A 233 10.54 -0.12 0.61
CA PRO A 233 10.67 -1.09 -0.48
C PRO A 233 9.89 -0.68 -1.75
N MET A 234 8.66 -0.16 -1.60
CA MET A 234 7.85 0.34 -2.71
C MET A 234 8.46 1.57 -3.37
N LEU A 235 8.93 2.53 -2.55
CA LEU A 235 9.57 3.75 -3.03
C LEU A 235 10.86 3.45 -3.82
N LYS A 236 11.62 2.43 -3.42
CA LYS A 236 12.83 1.97 -4.14
C LYS A 236 12.54 1.33 -5.50
N GLU A 237 11.41 0.66 -5.65
CA GLU A 237 10.99 0.02 -6.91
C GLU A 237 10.38 1.02 -7.90
N ALA A 238 10.01 2.23 -7.47
CA ALA A 238 9.39 3.23 -8.32
C ALA A 238 10.40 3.96 -9.21
N ASP A 239 9.96 4.37 -10.39
CA ASP A 239 10.71 5.26 -11.27
C ASP A 239 10.74 6.70 -10.72
N LEU A 240 9.70 7.06 -9.94
CA LEU A 240 9.62 8.28 -9.13
C LEU A 240 9.03 7.95 -7.77
N ALA A 241 9.74 8.28 -6.71
CA ALA A 241 9.30 8.17 -5.34
C ALA A 241 8.94 9.52 -4.75
N LEU A 242 7.75 9.64 -4.17
CA LEU A 242 7.27 10.77 -3.40
C LEU A 242 7.24 10.36 -1.94
N ALA A 243 8.28 10.70 -1.23
CA ALA A 243 8.51 10.26 0.14
C ALA A 243 8.20 11.38 1.13
N ARG A 244 7.70 11.00 2.29
CA ARG A 244 7.54 11.95 3.37
C ARG A 244 8.90 12.46 3.85
N TRP A 245 8.96 13.74 4.21
CA TRP A 245 10.18 14.44 4.61
C TRP A 245 11.03 13.69 5.64
N GLU A 246 10.42 13.09 6.65
CA GLU A 246 11.08 12.36 7.71
C GLU A 246 11.87 11.13 7.22
N LEU A 247 11.56 10.64 6.03
CA LEU A 247 12.27 9.49 5.42
C LEU A 247 13.63 9.86 4.79
N GLN A 248 14.02 11.15 4.75
CA GLN A 248 15.36 11.55 4.29
C GLN A 248 16.49 10.83 5.05
N LYS A 249 16.27 10.55 6.33
CA LYS A 249 17.24 9.90 7.20
C LYS A 249 17.54 8.45 6.82
N GLU A 250 16.66 7.82 6.04
CA GLU A 250 16.72 6.38 5.73
C GLU A 250 17.62 6.06 4.52
N GLN A 251 18.30 7.04 3.93
CA GLN A 251 19.22 6.88 2.78
C GLN A 251 18.64 5.92 1.71
N MET A 252 17.48 6.23 1.18
CA MET A 252 16.73 5.31 0.32
C MET A 252 17.45 4.91 -0.96
N GLY A 253 18.56 5.55 -1.32
CA GLY A 253 19.35 5.28 -2.52
C GLY A 253 18.41 5.03 -3.72
N GLY A 254 18.20 5.97 -4.60
CA GLY A 254 17.26 5.78 -5.69
C GLY A 254 17.34 6.93 -6.69
N LYS A 255 16.90 6.66 -7.91
CA LYS A 255 17.15 7.57 -9.02
C LYS A 255 16.38 8.89 -8.92
N HIS A 256 15.16 8.88 -8.39
CA HIS A 256 14.32 10.08 -8.29
C HIS A 256 13.44 10.04 -7.06
N VAL A 257 13.97 10.49 -5.93
CA VAL A 257 13.19 10.64 -4.68
C VAL A 257 12.93 12.12 -4.44
N ILE A 258 11.68 12.48 -4.26
CA ILE A 258 11.23 13.82 -3.88
C ILE A 258 10.66 13.73 -2.47
N TYR A 259 11.19 14.54 -1.57
CA TYR A 259 10.73 14.62 -0.19
C TYR A 259 9.73 15.76 -0.02
N LEU A 260 8.56 15.46 0.51
CA LEU A 260 7.40 16.33 0.63
C LEU A 260 6.83 16.28 2.07
N GLY A 261 5.91 17.18 2.39
CA GLY A 261 5.20 17.15 3.67
C GLY A 261 5.94 17.80 4.83
N GLU A 262 6.96 18.62 4.56
CA GLU A 262 7.65 19.39 5.60
C GLU A 262 6.82 20.56 6.12
N LYS A 263 6.15 21.28 5.22
CA LYS A 263 5.41 22.54 5.51
C LYS A 263 3.91 22.42 5.28
N GLU A 264 3.49 21.56 4.37
CA GLU A 264 2.09 21.37 4.01
C GLU A 264 1.65 19.93 4.31
N ILE A 265 0.36 19.65 4.18
CA ILE A 265 -0.17 18.30 4.29
C ILE A 265 0.39 17.43 3.18
N PHE A 266 1.02 16.33 3.55
CA PHE A 266 1.76 15.47 2.62
C PHE A 266 0.91 14.99 1.44
N SER A 267 -0.34 14.58 1.68
CA SER A 267 -1.26 14.18 0.60
C SER A 267 -1.48 15.29 -0.42
N ASP A 268 -1.63 16.55 0.04
CA ASP A 268 -1.88 17.68 -0.85
C ASP A 268 -0.68 17.95 -1.74
N GLU A 269 0.54 17.91 -1.18
CA GLU A 269 1.77 18.10 -1.95
C GLU A 269 2.00 16.97 -2.95
N VAL A 270 1.81 15.70 -2.55
CA VAL A 270 1.93 14.53 -3.43
C VAL A 270 1.00 14.66 -4.64
N LEU A 271 -0.28 14.96 -4.40
CA LEU A 271 -1.28 15.01 -5.46
C LEU A 271 -1.13 16.26 -6.34
N LYS A 272 -0.74 17.42 -5.77
CA LYS A 272 -0.34 18.60 -6.54
C LYS A 272 0.83 18.29 -7.47
N TYR A 273 1.89 17.65 -6.93
CA TYR A 273 3.08 17.30 -7.69
C TYR A 273 2.74 16.42 -8.89
N LEU A 274 1.92 15.38 -8.69
CA LEU A 274 1.50 14.46 -9.76
C LEU A 274 0.71 15.15 -10.87
N LEU A 275 -0.17 16.09 -10.55
CA LEU A 275 -0.98 16.80 -11.55
C LEU A 275 -0.19 17.84 -12.35
N HIS A 276 0.83 18.47 -11.74
CA HIS A 276 1.62 19.48 -12.41
C HIS A 276 2.78 18.90 -13.25
N ARG A 277 3.04 17.60 -13.11
CA ARG A 277 4.13 16.95 -13.85
C ARG A 277 3.66 16.58 -15.26
N LYS A 278 4.37 17.09 -16.29
CA LYS A 278 4.26 16.51 -17.63
C LYS A 278 4.83 15.08 -17.59
N PRO A 279 4.14 14.08 -18.19
CA PRO A 279 4.70 12.73 -18.28
C PRO A 279 6.11 12.81 -18.89
N PRO A 280 7.08 12.01 -18.41
CA PRO A 280 8.40 11.98 -19.01
C PRO A 280 8.24 11.61 -20.48
N LYS A 281 8.95 12.36 -21.35
CA LYS A 281 9.01 12.02 -22.77
C LYS A 281 9.63 10.64 -22.88
N SER A 282 8.95 9.72 -23.58
CA SER A 282 9.52 8.42 -23.94
C SER A 282 10.81 8.66 -24.73
N THR A 283 11.93 8.27 -24.17
CA THR A 283 13.20 8.12 -24.90
C THR A 283 13.17 6.89 -25.76
#